data_f382e0807def05ed06ec2e66cdb8efcc
#
_entry.id   f382e0807def05ed06ec2e66cdb8efcc
#
_cell.length_a   1.000
_cell.length_b   1.000
_cell.length_c   1.000
_cell.angle_alpha   90.00
_cell.angle_beta   90.00
_cell.angle_gamma   90.00
#
_symmetry.space_group_name_H-M   'P 1'
#
loop_
_entity.id
_entity.type
_entity.pdbx_description
1 polymer ?
#
loop_
_entity_poly.entity_id
_entity_poly.type
_entity_poly.pdbx_seq_one_letter_code
_entity_poly.pdbx_strand_id
1 'polypeptide(L)'
;MTVIRVDCGAGRLTLRDLAMDCAVGRNGACPAADKREGDGCTPLGLWPIHGVLLRPGKVEATDIRLPWRWVRANDGWSDDPEDPAYNRPVRLPRPFSAESLIRSDDAYDVIVVLGHNDAPPAPGQGSAIFLHLSESRPTAGCVAVDRADMLRLLPLLAQGDAMEIVP
;
A
#
# COMPACT_ATOMS: atom_id res chain seq x y z
N MET A 1 8.59 -17.94 1.97
CA MET A 1 8.45 -16.56 1.44
C MET A 1 7.86 -16.64 0.06
N THR A 2 6.72 -16.04 -0.15
CA THR A 2 6.10 -15.89 -1.46
C THR A 2 6.35 -14.46 -1.94
N VAL A 3 6.61 -14.30 -3.25
CA VAL A 3 6.79 -12.97 -3.85
C VAL A 3 5.62 -12.71 -4.80
N ILE A 4 4.93 -11.60 -4.56
CA ILE A 4 3.94 -11.05 -5.48
C ILE A 4 4.72 -10.17 -6.46
N ARG A 5 4.50 -10.35 -7.76
CA ARG A 5 5.16 -9.53 -8.77
C ARG A 5 4.18 -8.53 -9.39
N VAL A 6 4.58 -7.29 -9.43
CA VAL A 6 3.87 -6.20 -10.11
C VAL A 6 4.73 -5.73 -11.28
N ASP A 7 4.20 -5.86 -12.49
CA ASP A 7 4.75 -5.32 -13.72
C ASP A 7 4.03 -4.00 -14.01
N CYS A 8 4.73 -2.90 -13.80
CA CYS A 8 4.14 -1.56 -13.94
C CYS A 8 3.84 -1.21 -15.40
N GLY A 9 4.68 -1.66 -16.34
CA GLY A 9 4.48 -1.42 -17.77
C GLY A 9 3.27 -2.17 -18.32
N ALA A 10 3.05 -3.40 -17.85
CA ALA A 10 1.90 -4.21 -18.23
C ALA A 10 0.64 -3.92 -17.43
N GLY A 11 0.73 -3.22 -16.29
CA GLY A 11 -0.38 -3.03 -15.36
C GLY A 11 -0.90 -4.34 -14.78
N ARG A 12 0.01 -5.26 -14.45
CA ARG A 12 -0.33 -6.64 -14.03
C ARG A 12 0.30 -6.99 -12.68
N LEU A 13 -0.51 -7.57 -11.82
CA LEU A 13 -0.06 -8.22 -10.59
C LEU A 13 -0.19 -9.73 -10.75
N THR A 14 0.85 -10.47 -10.37
CA THR A 14 0.86 -11.93 -10.46
C THR A 14 1.30 -12.55 -9.14
N LEU A 15 0.66 -13.66 -8.77
CA LEU A 15 1.01 -14.49 -7.64
C LEU A 15 0.70 -15.96 -7.97
N ARG A 16 1.73 -16.81 -8.13
CA ARG A 16 1.56 -18.21 -8.59
C ARG A 16 0.77 -18.24 -9.91
N ASP A 17 -0.36 -18.94 -9.92
CA ASP A 17 -1.24 -19.06 -11.09
C ASP A 17 -2.29 -17.93 -11.20
N LEU A 18 -2.29 -17.00 -10.24
CA LEU A 18 -3.16 -15.82 -10.27
C LEU A 18 -2.49 -14.70 -11.06
N ALA A 19 -3.26 -14.09 -11.94
CA ALA A 19 -2.89 -12.86 -12.62
C ALA A 19 -4.09 -11.92 -12.66
N MET A 20 -3.86 -10.66 -12.33
CA MET A 20 -4.91 -9.65 -12.24
C MET A 20 -4.40 -8.29 -12.73
N ASP A 21 -5.31 -7.45 -13.17
CA ASP A 21 -4.97 -6.08 -13.54
C ASP A 21 -4.68 -5.26 -12.27
N CYS A 22 -3.73 -4.35 -12.37
CA CYS A 22 -3.45 -3.42 -11.29
C CYS A 22 -3.22 -2.00 -11.82
N ALA A 23 -3.55 -1.02 -11.00
CA ALA A 23 -3.16 0.36 -11.21
C ALA A 23 -1.91 0.67 -10.40
N VAL A 24 -1.07 1.55 -10.94
CA VAL A 24 0.15 2.06 -10.31
C VAL A 24 0.12 3.60 -10.30
N GLY A 25 1.17 4.22 -9.85
CA GLY A 25 1.29 5.68 -9.79
C GLY A 25 0.96 6.36 -11.12
N ARG A 26 0.29 7.51 -11.07
CA ARG A 26 -0.10 8.29 -12.25
C ARG A 26 1.07 8.71 -13.15
N ASN A 27 2.27 8.75 -12.59
CA ASN A 27 3.51 9.04 -13.30
C ASN A 27 4.36 7.76 -13.52
N GLY A 28 3.74 6.58 -13.48
CA GLY A 28 4.41 5.29 -13.71
C GLY A 28 5.21 4.84 -12.49
N ALA A 29 6.32 4.17 -12.76
CA ALA A 29 7.26 3.68 -11.75
C ALA A 29 8.59 4.42 -11.82
N CYS A 30 9.32 4.46 -10.71
CA CYS A 30 10.65 5.07 -10.64
C CYS A 30 11.59 4.24 -9.75
N PRO A 31 12.92 4.35 -9.97
CA PRO A 31 13.87 3.76 -9.03
C PRO A 31 13.61 4.25 -7.61
N ALA A 32 13.75 3.37 -6.62
CA ALA A 32 13.49 3.73 -5.22
C ALA A 32 14.37 4.90 -4.73
N ALA A 33 15.59 5.03 -5.23
CA ALA A 33 16.48 6.13 -4.90
C ALA A 33 16.00 7.50 -5.40
N ASP A 34 15.20 7.49 -6.48
CA ASP A 34 14.66 8.71 -7.10
C ASP A 34 13.26 9.06 -6.58
N LYS A 35 12.64 8.15 -5.81
CA LYS A 35 11.31 8.35 -5.22
C LYS A 35 11.29 9.59 -4.32
N ARG A 36 10.26 10.42 -4.50
CA ARG A 36 10.02 11.61 -3.67
C ARG A 36 8.56 11.66 -3.22
N GLU A 37 8.33 12.32 -2.09
CA GLU A 37 6.97 12.57 -1.60
C GLU A 37 6.18 13.36 -2.65
N GLY A 38 4.97 12.92 -2.97
CA GLY A 38 4.06 13.59 -3.90
C GLY A 38 4.40 13.48 -5.40
N ASP A 39 5.44 12.72 -5.79
CA ASP A 39 5.86 12.59 -7.20
C ASP A 39 4.91 11.74 -8.07
N GLY A 40 3.99 11.01 -7.46
CA GLY A 40 3.02 10.17 -8.17
C GLY A 40 3.60 8.95 -8.85
N CYS A 41 4.83 8.53 -8.51
CA CYS A 41 5.41 7.31 -9.06
C CYS A 41 5.45 6.17 -8.03
N THR A 42 5.33 4.93 -8.51
CA THR A 42 5.44 3.71 -7.72
C THR A 42 6.92 3.31 -7.62
N PRO A 43 7.46 3.13 -6.39
CA PRO A 43 8.88 2.81 -6.25
C PRO A 43 9.17 1.35 -6.65
N LEU A 44 10.12 1.18 -7.56
CA LEU A 44 10.64 -0.12 -7.97
C LEU A 44 11.42 -0.76 -6.83
N GLY A 45 11.32 -2.08 -6.67
CA GLY A 45 12.07 -2.83 -5.67
C GLY A 45 11.32 -4.02 -5.13
N LEU A 46 11.90 -4.65 -4.11
CA LEU A 46 11.30 -5.75 -3.36
C LEU A 46 10.93 -5.25 -1.95
N TRP A 47 9.64 -5.15 -1.69
CA TRP A 47 9.14 -4.57 -0.45
C TRP A 47 8.49 -5.64 0.43
N PRO A 48 8.90 -5.79 1.71
CA PRO A 48 8.25 -6.72 2.63
C PRO A 48 6.80 -6.32 2.85
N ILE A 49 5.94 -7.32 3.07
CA ILE A 49 4.54 -7.12 3.45
C ILE A 49 4.45 -7.18 4.97
N HIS A 50 4.05 -6.09 5.61
CA HIS A 50 3.99 -5.99 7.06
C HIS A 50 2.69 -6.47 7.67
N GLY A 51 1.57 -6.20 7.00
CA GLY A 51 0.25 -6.56 7.52
C GLY A 51 -0.88 -5.91 6.75
N VAL A 52 -2.08 -6.06 7.28
CA VAL A 52 -3.32 -5.59 6.65
C VAL A 52 -4.11 -4.71 7.61
N LEU A 53 -4.63 -3.61 7.12
CA LEU A 53 -5.61 -2.78 7.79
C LEU A 53 -6.96 -2.94 7.08
N LEU A 54 -8.02 -3.20 7.84
CA LEU A 54 -9.35 -3.48 7.31
C LEU A 54 -10.35 -2.46 7.84
N ARG A 55 -11.21 -1.96 6.95
CA ARG A 55 -12.27 -1.03 7.33
C ARG A 55 -13.45 -1.79 7.94
N PRO A 56 -13.86 -1.46 9.19
CA PRO A 56 -15.01 -2.12 9.81
C PRO A 56 -16.29 -1.98 9.00
N GLY A 57 -17.05 -3.07 8.83
CA GLY A 57 -18.31 -3.10 8.12
C GLY A 57 -18.21 -3.07 6.57
N LYS A 58 -16.99 -3.06 6.03
CA LYS A 58 -16.74 -3.06 4.58
C LYS A 58 -16.19 -4.38 4.05
N VAL A 59 -15.48 -5.11 4.88
CA VAL A 59 -14.90 -6.42 4.56
C VAL A 59 -15.00 -7.34 5.77
N GLU A 60 -14.98 -8.64 5.52
CA GLU A 60 -14.88 -9.67 6.54
C GLU A 60 -13.42 -10.09 6.72
N ALA A 61 -12.98 -10.29 7.97
CA ALA A 61 -11.62 -10.71 8.29
C ALA A 61 -11.52 -12.24 8.35
N THR A 62 -11.90 -12.92 7.26
CA THR A 62 -11.84 -14.38 7.14
C THR A 62 -10.56 -14.83 6.44
N ASP A 63 -9.94 -15.90 6.97
CA ASP A 63 -8.77 -16.58 6.38
C ASP A 63 -7.53 -15.70 6.16
N ILE A 64 -7.40 -14.55 6.87
CA ILE A 64 -6.24 -13.68 6.78
C ILE A 64 -5.11 -14.23 7.65
N ARG A 65 -3.96 -14.57 7.03
CA ARG A 65 -2.77 -15.09 7.71
C ARG A 65 -1.69 -14.04 8.00
N LEU A 66 -1.83 -12.83 7.42
CA LEU A 66 -1.01 -11.67 7.76
C LEU A 66 -1.43 -11.11 9.12
N PRO A 67 -0.52 -10.45 9.86
CA PRO A 67 -0.93 -9.59 10.96
C PRO A 67 -1.95 -8.56 10.46
N TRP A 68 -3.08 -8.41 11.16
CA TRP A 68 -4.12 -7.49 10.72
C TRP A 68 -4.83 -6.81 11.89
N ARG A 69 -5.46 -5.69 11.63
CA ARG A 69 -6.36 -5.01 12.56
C ARG A 69 -7.41 -4.18 11.84
N TRP A 70 -8.46 -3.83 12.56
CA TRP A 70 -9.43 -2.83 12.09
C TRP A 70 -8.83 -1.42 12.09
N VAL A 71 -9.14 -0.66 11.04
CA VAL A 71 -8.88 0.79 11.00
C VAL A 71 -9.81 1.48 11.99
N ARG A 72 -9.26 2.43 12.74
CA ARG A 72 -10.00 3.27 13.70
C ARG A 72 -10.29 4.63 13.07
N ALA A 73 -11.34 5.32 13.58
CA ALA A 73 -11.81 6.58 13.01
C ALA A 73 -10.72 7.67 12.92
N ASN A 74 -9.74 7.65 13.81
CA ASN A 74 -8.66 8.63 13.89
C ASN A 74 -7.30 8.09 13.45
N ASP A 75 -7.27 6.97 12.74
CA ASP A 75 -6.02 6.45 12.16
C ASP A 75 -5.60 7.29 10.96
N GLY A 76 -4.31 7.65 10.95
CA GLY A 76 -3.65 8.33 9.85
C GLY A 76 -2.27 7.74 9.57
N TRP A 77 -1.65 8.21 8.51
CA TRP A 77 -0.28 7.88 8.12
C TRP A 77 0.47 9.18 7.84
N SER A 78 1.58 9.41 8.53
CA SER A 78 2.33 10.67 8.38
C SER A 78 3.02 10.74 7.03
N ASP A 79 2.77 11.83 6.32
CA ASP A 79 3.36 12.16 5.00
C ASP A 79 4.15 13.48 5.03
N ASP A 80 4.29 14.10 6.20
CA ASP A 80 5.03 15.34 6.39
C ASP A 80 6.52 15.06 6.64
N PRO A 81 7.43 15.49 5.75
CA PRO A 81 8.88 15.30 5.96
C PRO A 81 9.43 15.96 7.24
N GLU A 82 8.74 16.96 7.81
CA GLU A 82 9.11 17.61 9.06
C GLU A 82 8.65 16.83 10.32
N ASP A 83 7.76 15.84 10.14
CA ASP A 83 7.25 15.03 11.24
C ASP A 83 8.29 13.99 11.69
N PRO A 84 8.67 13.92 12.96
CA PRO A 84 9.51 12.83 13.50
C PRO A 84 8.90 11.44 13.28
N ALA A 85 7.57 11.34 13.08
CA ALA A 85 6.85 10.11 12.77
C ALA A 85 6.63 9.92 11.26
N TYR A 86 7.41 10.60 10.40
CA TYR A 86 7.29 10.45 8.94
C TYR A 86 7.25 8.98 8.51
N ASN A 87 6.35 8.67 7.59
CA ASN A 87 6.08 7.32 7.07
C ASN A 87 5.75 6.29 8.17
N ARG A 88 4.98 6.73 9.17
CA ARG A 88 4.49 5.87 10.28
C ARG A 88 2.99 6.03 10.47
N PRO A 89 2.31 5.00 11.01
CA PRO A 89 0.94 5.16 11.48
C PRO A 89 0.89 6.18 12.63
N VAL A 90 -0.08 7.06 12.57
CA VAL A 90 -0.29 8.15 13.53
C VAL A 90 -1.76 8.29 13.91
N ARG A 91 -2.04 9.14 14.90
CA ARG A 91 -3.38 9.51 15.31
C ARG A 91 -3.72 10.92 14.86
N LEU A 92 -4.94 11.10 14.38
CA LEU A 92 -5.50 12.38 13.97
C LEU A 92 -6.44 12.92 15.04
N PRO A 93 -6.57 14.26 15.22
CA PRO A 93 -5.81 15.31 14.56
C PRO A 93 -4.38 15.45 15.10
N ARG A 94 -3.47 16.05 14.31
CA ARG A 94 -2.10 16.30 14.69
C ARG A 94 -1.56 17.57 14.01
N PRO A 95 -0.45 18.18 14.51
CA PRO A 95 0.09 19.41 13.93
C PRO A 95 0.78 19.23 12.57
N PHE A 96 1.21 18.01 12.25
CA PHE A 96 1.86 17.67 10.98
C PHE A 96 0.86 17.08 9.98
N SER A 97 1.15 17.19 8.68
CA SER A 97 0.36 16.56 7.63
C SER A 97 0.34 15.04 7.79
N ALA A 98 -0.83 14.45 7.60
CA ALA A 98 -1.00 13.01 7.58
C ALA A 98 -2.23 12.64 6.75
N GLU A 99 -2.12 11.54 6.02
CA GLU A 99 -3.22 10.96 5.27
C GLU A 99 -4.19 10.24 6.20
N SER A 100 -5.49 10.53 6.11
CA SER A 100 -6.51 9.77 6.82
C SER A 100 -6.65 8.37 6.23
N LEU A 101 -6.67 7.33 7.07
CA LEU A 101 -6.94 5.96 6.63
C LEU A 101 -8.45 5.66 6.54
N ILE A 102 -9.31 6.59 6.97
CA ILE A 102 -10.75 6.56 6.71
C ILE A 102 -11.06 7.54 5.58
N ARG A 103 -11.55 7.00 4.46
CA ARG A 103 -11.87 7.76 3.25
C ARG A 103 -13.36 7.70 2.96
N SER A 104 -13.85 8.66 2.16
CA SER A 104 -15.23 8.66 1.67
C SER A 104 -15.46 7.65 0.54
N ASP A 105 -14.38 7.28 -0.17
CA ASP A 105 -14.37 6.22 -1.18
C ASP A 105 -13.99 4.86 -0.57
N ASP A 106 -13.98 3.81 -1.39
CA ASP A 106 -13.70 2.44 -0.96
C ASP A 106 -12.21 2.05 -1.07
N ALA A 107 -11.34 2.96 -1.53
CA ALA A 107 -9.93 2.65 -1.81
C ALA A 107 -9.21 2.01 -0.61
N TYR A 108 -9.49 2.49 0.60
CA TYR A 108 -8.87 2.02 1.84
C TYR A 108 -9.76 1.09 2.67
N ASP A 109 -10.73 0.42 2.05
CA ASP A 109 -11.46 -0.66 2.72
C ASP A 109 -10.52 -1.82 3.07
N VAL A 110 -9.48 -2.02 2.26
CA VAL A 110 -8.36 -2.93 2.51
C VAL A 110 -7.05 -2.21 2.20
N ILE A 111 -6.12 -2.21 3.14
CA ILE A 111 -4.78 -1.67 2.99
C ILE A 111 -3.78 -2.75 3.34
N VAL A 112 -2.96 -3.19 2.39
CA VAL A 112 -1.79 -4.04 2.63
C VAL A 112 -0.57 -3.13 2.72
N VAL A 113 0.08 -3.10 3.87
CA VAL A 113 1.20 -2.21 4.16
C VAL A 113 2.50 -2.79 3.60
N LEU A 114 3.17 -2.04 2.74
CA LEU A 114 4.47 -2.41 2.15
C LEU A 114 5.60 -1.67 2.86
N GLY A 115 6.71 -2.36 3.06
CA GLY A 115 7.90 -1.85 3.75
C GLY A 115 8.82 -1.00 2.86
N HIS A 116 8.26 -0.07 2.10
CA HIS A 116 9.05 0.92 1.39
C HIS A 116 9.42 2.07 2.32
N ASN A 117 10.70 2.46 2.31
CA ASN A 117 11.22 3.62 3.06
C ASN A 117 10.81 3.62 4.56
N ASP A 118 10.99 2.50 5.26
CA ASP A 118 10.49 2.35 6.63
C ASP A 118 11.53 1.97 7.70
N ALA A 119 12.73 1.55 7.30
CA ALA A 119 13.69 0.97 8.25
C ALA A 119 15.13 1.51 8.14
N PRO A 120 15.44 2.72 8.58
CA PRO A 120 14.58 3.81 9.06
C PRO A 120 13.99 4.62 7.91
N PRO A 121 12.88 5.35 8.11
CA PRO A 121 12.35 6.23 7.09
C PRO A 121 13.28 7.41 6.81
N ALA A 122 13.51 7.68 5.53
CA ALA A 122 14.19 8.90 5.09
C ALA A 122 13.14 9.95 4.71
N PRO A 123 13.10 11.11 5.40
CA PRO A 123 12.11 12.14 5.13
C PRO A 123 12.09 12.57 3.66
N GLY A 124 10.90 12.69 3.07
CA GLY A 124 10.70 13.12 1.69
C GLY A 124 10.94 12.06 0.62
N GLN A 125 11.35 10.85 0.99
CA GLN A 125 11.58 9.76 0.02
C GLN A 125 10.35 8.85 -0.20
N GLY A 126 9.16 9.38 0.06
CA GLY A 126 7.89 8.70 -0.12
C GLY A 126 7.38 8.01 1.14
N SER A 127 6.08 8.10 1.34
CA SER A 127 5.35 7.54 2.47
C SER A 127 4.09 6.82 1.99
N ALA A 128 3.49 5.99 2.84
CA ALA A 128 2.22 5.34 2.60
C ALA A 128 2.16 4.56 1.28
N ILE A 129 3.21 3.80 0.96
CA ILE A 129 3.19 2.91 -0.20
C ILE A 129 2.46 1.62 0.19
N PHE A 130 1.24 1.46 -0.31
CA PHE A 130 0.32 0.38 0.00
C PHE A 130 -0.09 -0.41 -1.24
N LEU A 131 -0.64 -1.60 -1.01
CA LEU A 131 -1.55 -2.25 -1.95
C LEU A 131 -2.98 -2.03 -1.42
N HIS A 132 -3.86 -1.44 -2.23
CA HIS A 132 -5.24 -1.11 -1.83
C HIS A 132 -6.25 -1.37 -2.95
N LEU A 133 -7.53 -1.02 -2.73
CA LEU A 133 -8.56 -1.23 -3.73
C LEU A 133 -8.51 -0.18 -4.84
N SER A 134 -8.71 -0.62 -6.07
CA SER A 134 -8.74 0.25 -7.26
C SER A 134 -10.00 1.11 -7.27
N GLU A 135 -9.84 2.33 -7.76
CA GLU A 135 -10.92 3.25 -8.08
C GLU A 135 -11.01 3.54 -9.60
N SER A 136 -10.56 2.58 -10.42
CA SER A 136 -10.53 2.70 -11.90
C SER A 136 -9.71 3.90 -12.39
N ARG A 137 -8.69 4.29 -11.63
CA ARG A 137 -7.77 5.40 -11.96
C ARG A 137 -6.36 5.10 -11.44
N PRO A 138 -5.32 5.74 -11.97
CA PRO A 138 -3.97 5.66 -11.44
C PRO A 138 -3.90 6.17 -9.98
N THR A 139 -2.92 5.67 -9.22
CA THR A 139 -2.69 6.05 -7.83
C THR A 139 -1.73 7.24 -7.68
N ALA A 140 -1.46 7.64 -6.45
CA ALA A 140 -0.41 8.60 -6.12
C ALA A 140 0.98 7.96 -5.91
N GLY A 141 1.10 6.63 -6.13
CA GLY A 141 2.34 5.85 -5.96
C GLY A 141 2.10 4.45 -5.41
N CYS A 142 0.92 4.16 -4.89
CA CYS A 142 0.52 2.83 -4.43
C CYS A 142 0.29 1.87 -5.61
N VAL A 143 0.11 0.59 -5.30
CA VAL A 143 -0.46 -0.40 -6.20
C VAL A 143 -1.93 -0.60 -5.82
N ALA A 144 -2.83 -0.72 -6.80
CA ALA A 144 -4.24 -0.95 -6.53
C ALA A 144 -4.80 -2.06 -7.42
N VAL A 145 -5.65 -2.91 -6.86
CA VAL A 145 -6.35 -4.00 -7.57
C VAL A 145 -7.85 -3.93 -7.27
N ASP A 146 -8.66 -4.56 -8.11
CA ASP A 146 -10.09 -4.64 -7.89
C ASP A 146 -10.43 -5.40 -6.61
N ARG A 147 -11.58 -5.07 -6.00
CA ARG A 147 -12.03 -5.70 -4.74
C ARG A 147 -12.09 -7.23 -4.84
N ALA A 148 -12.63 -7.76 -5.92
CA ALA A 148 -12.73 -9.21 -6.11
C ALA A 148 -11.35 -9.88 -6.12
N ASP A 149 -10.39 -9.27 -6.79
CA ASP A 149 -9.01 -9.75 -6.85
C ASP A 149 -8.28 -9.60 -5.51
N MET A 150 -8.48 -8.50 -4.79
CA MET A 150 -7.96 -8.33 -3.44
C MET A 150 -8.45 -9.43 -2.51
N LEU A 151 -9.74 -9.76 -2.53
CA LEU A 151 -10.31 -10.81 -1.66
C LEU A 151 -9.80 -12.22 -2.04
N ARG A 152 -9.42 -12.46 -3.29
CA ARG A 152 -8.74 -13.69 -3.72
C ARG A 152 -7.27 -13.73 -3.29
N LEU A 153 -6.63 -12.58 -3.25
CA LEU A 153 -5.21 -12.44 -2.91
C LEU A 153 -4.94 -12.58 -1.40
N LEU A 154 -5.74 -11.92 -0.57
CA LEU A 154 -5.52 -11.81 0.88
C LEU A 154 -5.28 -13.16 1.59
N PRO A 155 -6.08 -14.23 1.35
CA PRO A 155 -5.88 -15.52 2.02
C PRO A 155 -4.56 -16.22 1.65
N LEU A 156 -3.94 -15.82 0.55
CA LEU A 156 -2.70 -16.41 0.04
C LEU A 156 -1.45 -15.77 0.64
N LEU A 157 -1.60 -14.58 1.24
CA LEU A 157 -0.49 -13.83 1.83
C LEU A 157 -0.22 -14.26 3.26
N ALA A 158 1.05 -14.30 3.62
CA ALA A 158 1.50 -14.65 4.97
C ALA A 158 2.66 -13.77 5.42
N GLN A 159 2.94 -13.79 6.71
CA GLN A 159 4.09 -13.08 7.27
C GLN A 159 5.39 -13.56 6.62
N GLY A 160 6.24 -12.64 6.22
CA GLY A 160 7.49 -12.91 5.51
C GLY A 160 7.37 -12.88 3.99
N ASP A 161 6.18 -12.67 3.45
CA ASP A 161 5.99 -12.45 2.01
C ASP A 161 6.41 -11.03 1.60
N ALA A 162 6.68 -10.83 0.32
CA ALA A 162 7.11 -9.57 -0.23
C ALA A 162 6.42 -9.27 -1.57
N MET A 163 6.42 -7.99 -1.95
CA MET A 163 5.97 -7.52 -3.26
C MET A 163 7.17 -7.01 -4.04
N GLU A 164 7.42 -7.61 -5.20
CA GLU A 164 8.40 -7.16 -6.18
C GLU A 164 7.72 -6.26 -7.20
N ILE A 165 8.17 -5.02 -7.30
CA ILE A 165 7.67 -4.03 -8.26
C ILE A 165 8.74 -3.81 -9.31
N VAL A 166 8.40 -4.10 -10.57
CA VAL A 166 9.30 -3.98 -11.73
C VAL A 166 8.72 -3.05 -12.79
N PRO A 167 9.57 -2.53 -13.70
CA PRO A 167 9.15 -1.65 -14.79
C PRO A 167 8.06 -2.18 -15.67
#